data_0ee52557a29996a09fa8d6c3586500a5
#
_entry.id   0ee52557a29996a09fa8d6c3586500a5
#
_cell.length_a   1.000
_cell.length_b   1.000
_cell.length_c   1.000
_cell.angle_alpha   90.00
_cell.angle_beta   90.00
_cell.angle_gamma   90.00
#
_symmetry.space_group_name_H-M   'P 1'
#
loop_
_entity.id
_entity.type
_entity.pdbx_description
1 polymer ?
#
loop_
_entity_poly.entity_id
_entity_poly.type
_entity_poly.pdbx_seq_one_letter_code
_entity_poly.pdbx_strand_id
1 'polypeptide(L)'
;MVLTTILILLTAFLIYVLLMPLELVIDSYTGRYYLRLGFLARLSLEKDPLELLRLHLRVLSLNFYWRPSEIRAWGRQKKQSKLETKGEKKSRMTLTQVRRILSSFRVKTLSLEIDTGNPVLNARLMPLSYMFGRRIGDIGINFRNRNFILLHVVNRPIN
;
A
#
# COMPACT_ATOMS: atom_id res chain seq x y z
N MET A 1 -29.71 19.94 22.55
CA MET A 1 -28.77 19.12 23.33
C MET A 1 -28.40 17.81 22.65
N VAL A 2 -29.34 16.96 22.24
CA VAL A 2 -29.03 15.66 21.60
C VAL A 2 -28.20 15.83 20.32
N LEU A 3 -28.53 16.78 19.45
CA LEU A 3 -27.80 17.03 18.19
C LEU A 3 -26.35 17.45 18.44
N THR A 4 -26.11 18.30 19.42
CA THR A 4 -24.75 18.73 19.80
C THR A 4 -23.92 17.57 20.34
N THR A 5 -24.50 16.70 21.15
CA THR A 5 -23.81 15.50 21.65
C THR A 5 -23.46 14.53 20.53
N ILE A 6 -24.35 14.30 19.58
CA ILE A 6 -24.09 13.45 18.40
C ILE A 6 -22.97 14.04 17.56
N LEU A 7 -22.95 15.36 17.33
CA LEU A 7 -21.92 16.03 16.56
C LEU A 7 -20.55 15.92 17.21
N ILE A 8 -20.48 16.09 18.54
CA ILE A 8 -19.23 15.92 19.30
C ILE A 8 -18.71 14.48 19.20
N LEU A 9 -19.58 13.48 19.39
CA LEU A 9 -19.21 12.07 19.25
C LEU A 9 -18.72 11.73 17.85
N LEU A 10 -19.42 12.24 16.83
CA LEU A 10 -19.02 12.04 15.43
C LEU A 10 -17.65 12.66 15.14
N THR A 11 -17.40 13.87 15.62
CA THR A 11 -16.14 14.58 15.45
C THR A 11 -15.01 13.84 16.19
N ALA A 12 -15.24 13.41 17.41
CA ALA A 12 -14.27 12.61 18.18
C ALA A 12 -13.95 11.29 17.48
N PHE A 13 -14.95 10.62 16.95
CA PHE A 13 -14.77 9.39 16.18
C PHE A 13 -13.96 9.64 14.89
N LEU A 14 -14.25 10.72 14.17
CA LEU A 14 -13.51 11.08 12.96
C LEU A 14 -12.04 11.36 13.26
N ILE A 15 -11.76 12.12 14.31
CA ILE A 15 -10.39 12.39 14.78
C ILE A 15 -9.70 11.08 15.15
N TYR A 16 -10.37 10.20 15.88
CA TYR A 16 -9.83 8.92 16.27
C TYR A 16 -9.45 8.06 15.05
N VAL A 17 -10.31 7.99 14.02
CA VAL A 17 -10.02 7.28 12.76
C VAL A 17 -8.82 7.91 12.03
N LEU A 18 -8.74 9.25 12.02
CA LEU A 18 -7.65 9.98 11.36
C LEU A 18 -6.30 9.74 12.03
N LEU A 19 -6.29 9.55 13.34
CA LEU A 19 -5.10 9.28 14.14
C LEU A 19 -4.67 7.82 14.14
N MET A 20 -5.44 6.95 13.48
CA MET A 20 -5.18 5.52 13.46
C MET A 20 -3.96 5.17 12.60
N PRO A 21 -3.06 4.31 13.09
CA PRO A 21 -1.89 3.92 12.32
C PRO A 21 -2.29 3.13 11.07
N LEU A 22 -1.76 3.55 9.92
CA LEU A 22 -1.84 2.82 8.67
C LEU A 22 -0.61 1.93 8.54
N GLU A 23 -0.81 0.65 8.33
CA GLU A 23 0.24 -0.34 8.17
C GLU A 23 0.14 -0.98 6.78
N LEU A 24 1.24 -0.92 6.02
CA LEU A 24 1.38 -1.56 4.72
C LEU A 24 2.44 -2.65 4.82
N VAL A 25 2.07 -3.87 4.46
CA VAL A 25 2.99 -5.01 4.38
C VAL A 25 2.92 -5.60 2.99
N ILE A 26 4.10 -5.71 2.38
CA ILE A 26 4.33 -6.37 1.10
C ILE A 26 5.37 -7.45 1.34
N ASP A 27 4.96 -8.70 1.27
CA ASP A 27 5.83 -9.85 1.42
C ASP A 27 5.64 -10.80 0.23
N SER A 28 6.58 -10.77 -0.69
CA SER A 28 6.53 -11.62 -1.88
C SER A 28 6.98 -13.06 -1.60
N TYR A 29 7.68 -13.30 -0.49
CA TYR A 29 8.10 -14.65 -0.10
C TYR A 29 6.94 -15.49 0.36
N THR A 30 6.11 -14.95 1.28
CA THR A 30 4.91 -15.63 1.76
C THR A 30 3.67 -15.32 0.92
N GLY A 31 3.78 -14.42 -0.07
CA GLY A 31 2.66 -13.97 -0.90
C GLY A 31 1.62 -13.15 -0.13
N ARG A 32 2.04 -12.51 0.96
CA ARG A 32 1.16 -11.70 1.81
C ARG A 32 1.26 -10.24 1.44
N TYR A 33 0.17 -9.69 0.97
CA TYR A 33 0.03 -8.28 0.63
C TYR A 33 -1.17 -7.74 1.38
N TYR A 34 -0.95 -6.86 2.36
CA TYR A 34 -2.06 -6.26 3.08
C TYR A 34 -1.81 -4.81 3.48
N LEU A 35 -2.91 -4.07 3.50
CA LEU A 35 -3.02 -2.74 4.05
C LEU A 35 -3.96 -2.80 5.24
N ARG A 36 -3.51 -2.37 6.41
CA ARG A 36 -4.26 -2.39 7.65
C ARG A 36 -4.41 -0.97 8.19
N LEU A 37 -5.64 -0.61 8.52
CA LEU A 37 -5.96 0.63 9.22
C LEU A 37 -6.36 0.25 10.66
N GLY A 38 -5.37 0.23 11.55
CA GLY A 38 -5.52 -0.20 12.94
C GLY A 38 -6.33 -1.48 13.07
N PHE A 39 -7.44 -1.44 13.83
CA PHE A 39 -8.39 -2.55 13.96
C PHE A 39 -9.65 -2.41 13.08
N LEU A 40 -9.88 -1.22 12.48
CA LEU A 40 -11.10 -0.91 11.74
C LEU A 40 -11.18 -1.62 10.40
N ALA A 41 -10.09 -1.60 9.63
CA ALA A 41 -10.09 -2.14 8.28
C ALA A 41 -8.79 -2.87 7.95
N ARG A 42 -8.92 -3.97 7.21
CA ARG A 42 -7.81 -4.71 6.62
C ARG A 42 -8.15 -5.07 5.19
N LEU A 43 -7.33 -4.63 4.28
CA LEU A 43 -7.39 -5.00 2.87
C LEU A 43 -6.26 -5.99 2.61
N SER A 44 -6.57 -7.21 2.23
CA SER A 44 -5.58 -8.23 1.85
C SER A 44 -5.78 -8.68 0.42
N LEU A 45 -4.66 -8.96 -0.23
CA LEU A 45 -4.61 -9.58 -1.55
C LEU A 45 -4.27 -11.05 -1.34
N GLU A 46 -5.18 -11.91 -1.76
CA GLU A 46 -5.00 -13.36 -1.68
C GLU A 46 -4.88 -13.95 -3.08
N LYS A 47 -4.01 -14.94 -3.22
CA LYS A 47 -3.93 -15.72 -4.47
C LYS A 47 -5.08 -16.72 -4.49
N ASP A 48 -5.92 -16.64 -5.53
CA ASP A 48 -6.99 -17.60 -5.78
C ASP A 48 -6.50 -18.62 -6.82
N PRO A 49 -6.71 -19.92 -6.62
CA PRO A 49 -6.36 -20.94 -7.61
C PRO A 49 -7.14 -20.81 -8.92
N LEU A 50 -8.31 -20.19 -8.91
CA LEU A 50 -9.16 -20.00 -10.11
C LEU A 50 -8.96 -18.63 -10.77
N GLU A 51 -8.63 -17.60 -9.98
CA GLU A 51 -8.34 -16.25 -10.45
C GLU A 51 -7.03 -15.79 -9.80
N LEU A 52 -6.11 -15.23 -10.60
CA LEU A 52 -4.76 -14.84 -10.19
C LEU A 52 -4.70 -14.02 -8.88
N LEU A 53 -5.75 -13.25 -8.56
CA LEU A 53 -5.79 -12.38 -7.37
C LEU A 53 -7.24 -12.18 -6.91
N ARG A 54 -7.47 -12.30 -5.60
CA ARG A 54 -8.73 -11.95 -4.92
C ARG A 54 -8.47 -10.82 -3.91
N LEU A 55 -9.30 -9.79 -3.93
CA LEU A 55 -9.25 -8.70 -2.99
C LEU A 55 -10.19 -9.00 -1.82
N HIS A 56 -9.64 -9.11 -0.62
CA HIS A 56 -10.39 -9.34 0.61
C HIS A 56 -10.32 -8.08 1.48
N LEU A 57 -11.47 -7.41 1.62
CA LEU A 57 -11.62 -6.27 2.51
C LEU A 57 -12.40 -6.69 3.76
N ARG A 58 -11.76 -6.60 4.90
CA ARG A 58 -12.38 -6.79 6.20
C ARG A 58 -12.55 -5.44 6.89
N VAL A 59 -13.79 -5.07 7.21
CA VAL A 59 -14.11 -3.85 7.95
C VAL A 59 -14.83 -4.25 9.23
N LEU A 60 -14.20 -4.03 10.39
CA LEU A 60 -14.69 -4.50 11.69
C LEU A 60 -14.95 -6.01 11.68
N SER A 61 -16.20 -6.43 11.63
CA SER A 61 -16.65 -7.83 11.57
C SER A 61 -17.19 -8.24 10.20
N LEU A 62 -17.27 -7.32 9.24
CA LEU A 62 -17.80 -7.55 7.91
C LEU A 62 -16.67 -7.92 6.95
N ASN A 63 -16.86 -9.00 6.19
CA ASN A 63 -15.92 -9.46 5.18
C ASN A 63 -16.52 -9.21 3.79
N PHE A 64 -15.79 -8.49 2.95
CA PHE A 64 -16.14 -8.22 1.56
C PHE A 64 -15.08 -8.83 0.66
N TYR A 65 -15.53 -9.62 -0.31
CA TYR A 65 -14.67 -10.23 -1.32
C TYR A 65 -14.99 -9.62 -2.67
N TRP A 66 -13.97 -9.03 -3.31
CA TRP A 66 -14.11 -8.46 -4.64
C TRP A 66 -13.15 -9.13 -5.62
N ARG A 67 -13.65 -9.34 -6.83
CA ARG A 67 -12.87 -9.87 -7.94
C ARG A 67 -12.35 -8.71 -8.78
N PRO A 68 -11.07 -8.70 -9.14
CA PRO A 68 -10.49 -7.63 -9.98
C PRO A 68 -11.14 -7.50 -11.35
N SER A 69 -11.70 -8.59 -11.89
CA SER A 69 -12.48 -8.61 -13.13
C SER A 69 -13.71 -7.70 -13.07
N GLU A 70 -14.43 -7.70 -11.96
CA GLU A 70 -15.60 -6.84 -11.72
C GLU A 70 -15.23 -5.37 -11.58
N ILE A 71 -14.11 -5.07 -10.92
CA ILE A 71 -13.61 -3.70 -10.75
C ILE A 71 -13.21 -3.09 -12.11
N ARG A 72 -12.61 -3.89 -13.01
CA ARG A 72 -12.26 -3.43 -14.36
C ARG A 72 -13.51 -3.14 -15.21
N ALA A 73 -14.56 -3.94 -15.08
CA ALA A 73 -15.82 -3.70 -15.78
C ALA A 73 -16.49 -2.40 -15.31
N TRP A 74 -16.50 -2.16 -13.99
CA TRP A 74 -17.05 -0.93 -13.39
C TRP A 74 -16.23 0.31 -13.75
N GLY A 75 -14.91 0.19 -13.82
CA GLY A 75 -14.02 1.27 -14.24
C GLY A 75 -14.16 1.66 -15.71
N ARG A 76 -14.54 0.73 -16.61
CA ARG A 76 -14.80 1.01 -18.01
C ARG A 76 -16.13 1.77 -18.21
N GLN A 77 -17.18 1.39 -17.51
CA GLN A 77 -18.47 2.11 -17.53
C GLN A 77 -18.32 3.55 -17.04
N LYS A 78 -17.55 3.75 -15.97
CA LYS A 78 -17.30 5.10 -15.42
C LYS A 78 -16.42 5.98 -16.31
N LYS A 79 -15.60 5.38 -17.18
CA LYS A 79 -14.78 6.12 -18.15
C LYS A 79 -15.59 6.60 -19.35
N GLN A 80 -16.59 5.87 -19.78
CA GLN A 80 -17.51 6.30 -20.85
C GLN A 80 -18.39 7.47 -20.42
N SER A 81 -18.91 7.45 -19.19
CA SER A 81 -19.71 8.58 -18.68
C SER A 81 -18.89 9.84 -18.33
N LYS A 82 -17.56 9.70 -18.14
CA LYS A 82 -16.68 10.86 -17.87
C LYS A 82 -16.14 11.58 -19.09
N LEU A 83 -16.32 11.04 -20.30
CA LEU A 83 -15.91 11.73 -21.53
C LEU A 83 -16.81 12.92 -21.87
N GLU A 84 -18.00 13.00 -21.31
CA GLU A 84 -18.95 14.10 -21.52
C GLU A 84 -18.85 15.26 -20.52
N THR A 85 -18.10 15.07 -19.41
CA THR A 85 -17.91 16.15 -18.42
C THR A 85 -16.48 16.67 -18.45
N LYS A 86 -16.19 17.48 -19.46
CA LYS A 86 -14.99 18.31 -19.58
C LYS A 86 -15.02 19.37 -18.48
N GLY A 87 -14.17 19.29 -17.45
CA GLY A 87 -13.96 20.45 -16.59
C GLY A 87 -13.59 20.26 -15.14
N GLU A 88 -13.29 19.06 -14.64
CA GLU A 88 -12.68 18.97 -13.32
C GLU A 88 -11.20 19.30 -13.39
N LYS A 89 -10.82 20.46 -12.86
CA LYS A 89 -9.43 20.80 -12.54
C LYS A 89 -8.88 19.70 -11.64
N LYS A 90 -8.08 18.79 -12.20
CA LYS A 90 -7.27 17.87 -11.40
C LYS A 90 -6.42 18.73 -10.49
N SER A 91 -6.76 18.80 -9.21
CA SER A 91 -5.89 19.38 -8.20
C SER A 91 -4.55 18.66 -8.29
N ARG A 92 -3.57 19.31 -8.90
CA ARG A 92 -2.21 18.80 -8.98
C ARG A 92 -1.65 18.88 -7.57
N MET A 93 -1.52 17.73 -6.92
CA MET A 93 -0.82 17.65 -5.64
C MET A 93 0.56 18.29 -5.80
N THR A 94 0.82 19.30 -4.99
CA THR A 94 2.12 19.97 -4.98
C THR A 94 3.17 19.00 -4.44
N LEU A 95 4.39 19.02 -5.02
CA LEU A 95 5.52 18.19 -4.56
C LEU A 95 5.73 18.28 -3.04
N THR A 96 5.48 19.44 -2.46
CA THR A 96 5.55 19.67 -1.01
C THR A 96 4.51 18.83 -0.24
N GLN A 97 3.29 18.70 -0.77
CA GLN A 97 2.24 17.87 -0.16
C GLN A 97 2.60 16.39 -0.22
N VAL A 98 3.11 15.94 -1.38
CA VAL A 98 3.60 14.56 -1.56
C VAL A 98 4.73 14.26 -0.59
N ARG A 99 5.72 15.16 -0.48
CA ARG A 99 6.83 15.00 0.47
C ARG A 99 6.35 14.94 1.92
N ARG A 100 5.39 15.77 2.32
CA ARG A 100 4.80 15.76 3.67
C ARG A 100 4.07 14.45 3.96
N ILE A 101 3.32 13.93 3.00
CA ILE A 101 2.67 12.63 3.13
C ILE A 101 3.71 11.52 3.26
N LEU A 102 4.72 11.50 2.39
CA LEU A 102 5.78 10.49 2.44
C LEU A 102 6.60 10.56 3.73
N SER A 103 6.83 11.74 4.28
CA SER A 103 7.59 11.91 5.54
C SER A 103 6.83 11.38 6.77
N SER A 104 5.50 11.23 6.69
CA SER A 104 4.71 10.63 7.76
C SER A 104 4.82 9.10 7.81
N PHE A 105 5.35 8.48 6.75
CA PHE A 105 5.55 7.04 6.69
C PHE A 105 6.93 6.65 7.21
N ARG A 106 6.96 5.68 8.10
CA ARG A 106 8.18 5.09 8.62
C ARG A 106 8.35 3.67 8.09
N VAL A 107 9.41 3.45 7.36
CA VAL A 107 9.81 2.10 6.95
C VAL A 107 10.35 1.38 8.17
N LYS A 108 9.70 0.30 8.58
CA LYS A 108 10.15 -0.58 9.68
C LYS A 108 11.12 -1.62 9.20
N THR A 109 10.80 -2.22 8.06
CA THR A 109 11.61 -3.28 7.48
C THR A 109 11.58 -3.11 5.97
N LEU A 110 12.76 -3.13 5.37
CA LEU A 110 12.94 -3.26 3.93
C LEU A 110 14.00 -4.34 3.71
N SER A 111 13.60 -5.43 3.08
CA SER A 111 14.51 -6.45 2.58
C SER A 111 14.20 -6.69 1.10
N LEU A 112 15.20 -6.56 0.28
CA LEU A 112 15.08 -6.65 -1.17
C LEU A 112 16.21 -7.53 -1.70
N GLU A 113 15.86 -8.67 -2.28
CA GLU A 113 16.78 -9.52 -3.01
C GLU A 113 16.44 -9.49 -4.50
N ILE A 114 17.42 -9.17 -5.32
CA ILE A 114 17.25 -9.04 -6.77
C ILE A 114 18.22 -9.99 -7.48
N ASP A 115 17.68 -10.68 -8.47
CA ASP A 115 18.44 -11.36 -9.49
C ASP A 115 17.98 -10.89 -10.87
N THR A 116 18.89 -10.34 -11.66
CA THR A 116 18.60 -9.86 -13.01
C THR A 116 18.58 -11.00 -14.04
N GLY A 117 18.93 -12.22 -13.65
CA GLY A 117 19.11 -13.36 -14.55
C GLY A 117 20.42 -13.27 -15.36
N ASN A 118 21.21 -12.20 -15.20
CA ASN A 118 22.50 -12.02 -15.86
C ASN A 118 23.61 -11.93 -14.81
N PRO A 119 24.52 -12.94 -14.72
CA PRO A 119 25.57 -12.97 -13.71
C PRO A 119 26.52 -11.76 -13.76
N VAL A 120 26.82 -11.25 -14.95
CA VAL A 120 27.70 -10.10 -15.12
C VAL A 120 27.05 -8.83 -14.56
N LEU A 121 25.77 -8.65 -14.83
CA LEU A 121 25.00 -7.51 -14.32
C LEU A 121 24.84 -7.59 -12.80
N ASN A 122 24.54 -8.78 -12.27
CA ASN A 122 24.47 -9.01 -10.82
C ASN A 122 25.80 -8.68 -10.13
N ALA A 123 26.92 -9.11 -10.69
CA ALA A 123 28.24 -8.80 -10.15
C ALA A 123 28.54 -7.29 -10.13
N ARG A 124 28.10 -6.55 -11.16
CA ARG A 124 28.23 -5.08 -11.21
C ARG A 124 27.31 -4.35 -10.21
N LEU A 125 26.12 -4.89 -9.95
CA LEU A 125 25.16 -4.31 -9.01
C LEU A 125 25.50 -4.65 -7.55
N MET A 126 26.27 -5.70 -7.29
CA MET A 126 26.61 -6.17 -5.94
C MET A 126 27.27 -5.08 -5.07
N PRO A 127 28.26 -4.30 -5.53
CA PRO A 127 28.81 -3.21 -4.73
C PRO A 127 27.78 -2.13 -4.36
N LEU A 128 26.86 -1.83 -5.27
CA LEU A 128 25.77 -0.86 -5.02
C LEU A 128 24.82 -1.36 -3.94
N SER A 129 24.48 -2.65 -3.93
CA SER A 129 23.62 -3.23 -2.89
C SER A 129 24.26 -3.10 -1.50
N TYR A 130 25.55 -3.26 -1.35
CA TYR A 130 26.25 -3.03 -0.08
C TYR A 130 26.26 -1.56 0.36
N MET A 131 26.35 -0.62 -0.59
CA MET A 131 26.30 0.83 -0.27
C MET A 131 24.94 1.26 0.21
N PHE A 132 23.88 0.79 -0.42
CA PHE A 132 22.51 1.19 -0.11
C PHE A 132 21.89 0.35 1.00
N GLY A 133 22.22 -0.93 1.10
CA GLY A 133 21.67 -1.85 2.08
C GLY A 133 21.86 -1.39 3.52
N ARG A 134 23.03 -0.83 3.85
CA ARG A 134 23.32 -0.33 5.20
C ARG A 134 22.49 0.90 5.63
N ARG A 135 21.96 1.67 4.66
CA ARG A 135 21.24 2.93 4.94
C ARG A 135 19.73 2.81 4.88
N ILE A 136 19.21 1.96 4.02
CA ILE A 136 17.78 1.93 3.67
C ILE A 136 17.13 0.65 4.18
N GLY A 137 17.88 -0.45 4.27
CA GLY A 137 17.38 -1.76 4.65
C GLY A 137 18.36 -2.85 4.20
N ASP A 138 17.90 -4.08 4.17
CA ASP A 138 18.68 -5.21 3.69
C ASP A 138 18.45 -5.38 2.18
N ILE A 139 19.40 -4.84 1.39
CA ILE A 139 19.35 -4.94 -0.08
C ILE A 139 20.48 -5.85 -0.53
N GLY A 140 20.14 -6.99 -1.10
CA GLY A 140 21.05 -8.00 -1.61
C GLY A 140 20.88 -8.26 -3.11
N ILE A 141 21.98 -8.59 -3.77
CA ILE A 141 21.95 -9.18 -5.11
C ILE A 141 22.25 -10.65 -4.95
N ASN A 142 21.41 -11.50 -5.54
CA ASN A 142 21.60 -12.94 -5.52
C ASN A 142 21.82 -13.50 -6.95
N PHE A 143 22.26 -14.76 -7.03
CA PHE A 143 22.51 -15.48 -8.30
C PHE A 143 21.65 -16.76 -8.35
N ARG A 144 20.48 -16.73 -7.68
CA ARG A 144 19.62 -17.92 -7.47
C ARG A 144 18.35 -17.89 -8.29
N ASN A 145 18.23 -16.95 -9.23
CA ASN A 145 17.03 -16.67 -10.02
C ASN A 145 15.78 -16.43 -9.13
N ARG A 146 15.97 -15.72 -8.03
CA ARG A 146 14.91 -15.40 -7.07
C ARG A 146 14.87 -13.90 -6.84
N ASN A 147 13.67 -13.35 -7.00
CA ASN A 147 13.40 -11.97 -6.65
C ASN A 147 12.45 -11.94 -5.44
N PHE A 148 12.88 -11.21 -4.42
CA PHE A 148 12.16 -11.14 -3.16
C PHE A 148 12.07 -9.71 -2.67
N ILE A 149 10.90 -9.33 -2.20
CA ILE A 149 10.67 -8.03 -1.56
C ILE A 149 9.87 -8.23 -0.27
N LEU A 150 10.42 -7.72 0.82
CA LEU A 150 9.73 -7.55 2.09
C LEU A 150 9.75 -6.07 2.44
N LEU A 151 8.60 -5.45 2.44
CA LEU A 151 8.41 -4.05 2.81
C LEU A 151 7.36 -3.95 3.89
N HIS A 152 7.74 -3.37 5.02
CA HIS A 152 6.83 -3.05 6.11
C HIS A 152 6.90 -1.55 6.41
N VAL A 153 5.82 -0.85 6.16
CA VAL A 153 5.69 0.60 6.34
C VAL A 153 4.55 0.89 7.28
N VAL A 154 4.78 1.79 8.21
CA VAL A 154 3.77 2.25 9.16
C VAL A 154 3.70 3.77 9.12
N ASN A 155 2.48 4.29 8.99
CA ASN A 155 2.23 5.70 9.21
C ASN A 155 1.92 5.93 10.69
N ARG A 156 2.63 6.86 11.32
CA ARG A 156 2.28 7.40 12.63
C ARG A 156 1.86 8.85 12.44
N PRO A 157 0.57 9.15 12.53
CA PRO A 157 0.07 10.51 12.31
C PRO A 157 0.48 11.51 13.39
N ILE A 158 0.97 11.03 14.54
CA ILE A 158 1.46 11.87 15.64
C ILE A 158 2.84 11.36 16.06
N ASN A 159 3.80 12.25 16.04
CA ASN A 159 5.11 12.11 16.65
C ASN A 159 5.24 13.19 17.70
#